data_30ba04f31c4f1f9a3a4a6c8e01c7d8f6
#
_entry.id   30ba04f31c4f1f9a3a4a6c8e01c7d8f6
#
_cell.length_a   1.000
_cell.length_b   1.000
_cell.length_c   1.000
_cell.angle_alpha   90.00
_cell.angle_beta   90.00
_cell.angle_gamma   90.00
#
_symmetry.space_group_name_H-M   'P 1'
#
loop_
_entity.id
_entity.type
_entity.pdbx_description
1 polymer ?
#
loop_
_entity_poly.entity_id
_entity_poly.type
_entity_poly.pdbx_seq_one_letter_code
_entity_poly.pdbx_strand_id
1 'polypeptide(L)'
;LPIHRFIAANNANDIFYEYLQTGKVDLILANFTVTDERAEEVDFALPYMNVALGVVSPDSNVIKSLDNWNSKDQMIVISGTTAETYLTQNYPDIPLQKYDSYATAKSAMENGGVAWANDNTEVIAFASQNPAYTVGIPSLGSQDTIAPAVSKGNETLLNAINDEIKALGKENFFHADYEATLVDTYGTDYEDSLVVEGGETSAQ
;
A
#
# COMPACT_ATOMS: atom_id res chain seq x y z
N LEU A 1 -19.03 -17.10 10.57
CA LEU A 1 -18.49 -16.15 11.56
C LEU A 1 -19.20 -14.81 11.38
N PRO A 2 -19.85 -14.23 12.40
CA PRO A 2 -20.40 -12.89 12.24
C PRO A 2 -19.24 -11.86 12.25
N ILE A 3 -19.02 -11.18 11.13
CA ILE A 3 -18.15 -10.01 11.10
C ILE A 3 -18.88 -8.88 11.82
N HIS A 4 -18.42 -8.50 13.00
CA HIS A 4 -19.15 -7.57 13.85
C HIS A 4 -18.81 -6.09 13.62
N ARG A 5 -17.70 -5.75 12.90
CA ARG A 5 -17.33 -4.35 12.62
C ARG A 5 -16.46 -4.23 11.39
N PHE A 6 -16.87 -3.33 10.51
CA PHE A 6 -16.02 -2.74 9.49
C PHE A 6 -15.53 -1.39 10.01
N ILE A 7 -14.23 -1.21 10.14
CA ILE A 7 -13.63 0.09 10.49
C ILE A 7 -12.76 0.49 9.30
N ALA A 8 -13.19 1.52 8.57
CA ALA A 8 -12.32 2.20 7.62
C ALA A 8 -11.41 3.12 8.42
N ALA A 9 -10.14 2.77 8.58
CA ALA A 9 -9.15 3.63 9.21
C ALA A 9 -8.27 4.27 8.14
N ASN A 10 -8.27 5.60 8.10
CA ASN A 10 -7.39 6.38 7.24
C ASN A 10 -6.06 6.75 7.93
N ASN A 11 -5.66 6.03 8.98
CA ASN A 11 -4.55 6.40 9.83
C ASN A 11 -3.51 5.29 9.94
N ALA A 12 -2.29 5.73 10.26
CA ALA A 12 -1.08 4.93 10.33
C ALA A 12 -1.17 3.60 11.09
N ASN A 13 -0.27 2.71 10.74
CA ASN A 13 -0.16 1.30 11.10
C ASN A 13 -0.28 0.97 12.60
N ASP A 14 0.12 1.86 13.52
CA ASP A 14 0.05 1.63 14.97
C ASP A 14 -1.37 1.36 15.47
N ILE A 15 -2.38 1.99 14.83
CA ILE A 15 -3.79 1.79 15.17
C ILE A 15 -4.28 0.39 14.79
N PHE A 16 -3.75 -0.20 13.71
CA PHE A 16 -4.14 -1.53 13.26
C PHE A 16 -3.73 -2.60 14.26
N TYR A 17 -2.49 -2.53 14.77
CA TYR A 17 -2.02 -3.47 15.80
C TYR A 17 -2.82 -3.34 17.09
N GLU A 18 -3.03 -2.11 17.57
CA GLU A 18 -3.83 -1.88 18.78
C GLU A 18 -5.25 -2.45 18.64
N TYR A 19 -5.86 -2.30 17.48
CA TYR A 19 -7.23 -2.75 17.25
C TYR A 19 -7.33 -4.28 17.19
N LEU A 20 -6.37 -4.95 16.58
CA LEU A 20 -6.29 -6.42 16.64
C LEU A 20 -6.00 -6.91 18.05
N GLN A 21 -4.98 -6.36 18.72
CA GLN A 21 -4.55 -6.79 20.05
C GLN A 21 -5.62 -6.57 21.11
N THR A 22 -6.41 -5.50 20.98
CA THR A 22 -7.52 -5.19 21.91
C THR A 22 -8.85 -5.86 21.54
N GLY A 23 -8.89 -6.60 20.45
CA GLY A 23 -10.12 -7.25 19.96
C GLY A 23 -11.19 -6.27 19.48
N LYS A 24 -10.80 -5.05 19.11
CA LYS A 24 -11.71 -4.08 18.48
C LYS A 24 -12.07 -4.50 17.05
N VAL A 25 -11.13 -5.18 16.37
CA VAL A 25 -11.33 -5.83 15.08
C VAL A 25 -10.77 -7.25 15.12
N ASP A 26 -11.28 -8.14 14.29
CA ASP A 26 -10.79 -9.50 14.14
C ASP A 26 -9.86 -9.64 12.93
N LEU A 27 -9.97 -8.73 11.97
CA LEU A 27 -9.30 -8.77 10.67
C LEU A 27 -8.92 -7.35 10.23
N ILE A 28 -7.71 -7.20 9.71
CA ILE A 28 -7.28 -6.04 8.92
C ILE A 28 -7.37 -6.43 7.44
N LEU A 29 -8.13 -5.66 6.66
CA LEU A 29 -8.19 -5.73 5.20
C LEU A 29 -8.17 -4.28 4.70
N ALA A 30 -6.96 -3.72 4.55
CA ALA A 30 -6.79 -2.27 4.47
C ALA A 30 -5.51 -1.85 3.72
N ASN A 31 -5.22 -2.45 2.58
CA ASN A 31 -3.97 -2.16 1.85
C ASN A 31 -2.72 -2.35 2.74
N PHE A 32 -2.71 -3.44 3.51
CA PHE A 32 -1.71 -3.68 4.53
C PHE A 32 -0.57 -4.54 3.97
N THR A 33 0.56 -3.90 3.66
CA THR A 33 1.73 -4.54 3.05
C THR A 33 2.35 -5.57 3.99
N VAL A 34 2.65 -6.75 3.46
CA VAL A 34 3.37 -7.81 4.19
C VAL A 34 4.84 -7.41 4.33
N THR A 35 5.32 -7.33 5.55
CA THR A 35 6.73 -7.12 5.88
C THR A 35 7.13 -8.04 7.04
N ASP A 36 8.42 -8.40 7.12
CA ASP A 36 8.94 -9.24 8.21
C ASP A 36 8.67 -8.61 9.59
N GLU A 37 8.87 -7.29 9.71
CA GLU A 37 8.60 -6.55 10.94
C GLU A 37 7.13 -6.66 11.36
N ARG A 38 6.20 -6.48 10.42
CA ARG A 38 4.76 -6.61 10.70
C ARG A 38 4.36 -8.05 11.01
N ALA A 39 5.02 -9.02 10.38
CA ALA A 39 4.79 -10.44 10.64
C ALA A 39 5.24 -10.90 12.04
N GLU A 40 6.02 -10.10 12.77
CA GLU A 40 6.29 -10.33 14.19
C GLU A 40 5.05 -10.07 15.06
N GLU A 41 4.20 -9.12 14.65
CA GLU A 41 3.04 -8.63 15.43
C GLU A 41 1.71 -9.27 15.02
N VAL A 42 1.56 -9.68 13.76
CA VAL A 42 0.32 -10.25 13.20
C VAL A 42 0.60 -11.51 12.41
N ASP A 43 -0.45 -12.29 12.11
CA ASP A 43 -0.38 -13.36 11.12
C ASP A 43 -1.05 -12.89 9.82
N PHE A 44 -0.29 -12.91 8.73
CA PHE A 44 -0.79 -12.59 7.41
C PHE A 44 -1.44 -13.81 6.75
N ALA A 45 -2.58 -13.59 6.12
CA ALA A 45 -3.20 -14.56 5.23
C ALA A 45 -2.51 -14.56 3.85
N LEU A 46 -3.01 -15.34 2.92
CA LEU A 46 -2.55 -15.32 1.53
C LEU A 46 -2.77 -13.94 0.92
N PRO A 47 -1.82 -13.45 0.09
CA PRO A 47 -1.94 -12.15 -0.54
C PRO A 47 -3.01 -12.13 -1.63
N TYR A 48 -3.57 -10.95 -1.89
CA TYR A 48 -4.52 -10.71 -2.97
C TYR A 48 -4.05 -9.63 -3.96
N MET A 49 -2.96 -8.93 -3.64
CA MET A 49 -2.45 -7.85 -4.48
C MET A 49 -0.93 -7.73 -4.34
N ASN A 50 -0.26 -7.39 -5.44
CA ASN A 50 1.12 -6.93 -5.42
C ASN A 50 1.17 -5.42 -5.23
N VAL A 51 2.25 -4.92 -4.66
CA VAL A 51 2.51 -3.50 -4.46
C VAL A 51 4.00 -3.22 -4.61
N ALA A 52 4.34 -2.04 -5.07
CA ALA A 52 5.68 -1.48 -5.00
C ALA A 52 5.59 -0.05 -4.46
N LEU A 53 6.69 0.53 -4.02
CA LEU A 53 6.69 1.96 -3.72
C LEU A 53 6.75 2.75 -5.03
N GLY A 54 6.08 3.90 -5.06
CA GLY A 54 6.11 4.84 -6.17
C GLY A 54 6.40 6.25 -5.71
N VAL A 55 6.80 7.11 -6.64
CA VAL A 55 7.00 8.54 -6.38
C VAL A 55 6.25 9.35 -7.42
N VAL A 56 5.36 10.21 -6.93
CA VAL A 56 4.65 11.21 -7.73
C VAL A 56 5.23 12.60 -7.48
N SER A 57 5.26 13.41 -8.52
CA SER A 57 5.77 14.79 -8.47
C SER A 57 5.06 15.67 -9.50
N PRO A 58 5.12 17.02 -9.35
CA PRO A 58 4.53 17.93 -10.32
C PRO A 58 5.12 17.77 -11.73
N ASP A 59 4.31 17.93 -12.77
CA ASP A 59 4.73 17.88 -14.18
C ASP A 59 5.81 18.90 -14.54
N SER A 60 5.84 20.01 -13.81
CA SER A 60 6.88 21.02 -13.95
C SER A 60 8.27 20.55 -13.50
N ASN A 61 8.33 19.47 -12.71
CA ASN A 61 9.58 18.89 -12.23
C ASN A 61 9.40 17.39 -11.91
N VAL A 62 9.29 16.58 -12.96
CA VAL A 62 9.06 15.12 -12.81
C VAL A 62 10.33 14.45 -12.26
N ILE A 63 10.21 13.87 -11.07
CA ILE A 63 11.26 13.10 -10.39
C ILE A 63 11.28 11.67 -10.96
N LYS A 64 12.34 11.33 -11.69
CA LYS A 64 12.51 9.99 -12.32
C LYS A 64 13.59 9.13 -11.66
N SER A 65 14.36 9.70 -10.73
CA SER A 65 15.37 9.02 -9.92
C SER A 65 15.52 9.78 -8.62
N LEU A 66 15.86 9.08 -7.54
CA LEU A 66 16.22 9.69 -6.27
C LEU A 66 17.72 10.02 -6.18
N ASP A 67 18.51 9.60 -7.18
CA ASP A 67 19.90 10.00 -7.30
C ASP A 67 20.01 11.51 -7.50
N ASN A 68 20.97 12.13 -6.81
CA ASN A 68 21.17 13.58 -6.86
C ASN A 68 19.98 14.42 -6.33
N TRP A 69 19.28 13.92 -5.34
CA TRP A 69 18.22 14.66 -4.66
C TRP A 69 18.72 16.02 -4.16
N ASN A 70 17.93 17.07 -4.38
CA ASN A 70 18.26 18.38 -3.85
C ASN A 70 18.00 18.40 -2.33
N SER A 71 19.04 18.53 -1.52
CA SER A 71 18.93 18.50 -0.05
C SER A 71 18.09 19.64 0.57
N LYS A 72 17.66 20.61 -0.23
CA LYS A 72 16.70 21.64 0.22
C LYS A 72 15.24 21.22 0.07
N ASP A 73 14.99 20.20 -0.73
CA ASP A 73 13.66 19.69 -0.99
C ASP A 73 13.35 18.55 -0.01
N GLN A 74 12.08 18.42 0.35
CA GLN A 74 11.61 17.36 1.25
C GLN A 74 10.70 16.41 0.49
N MET A 75 10.92 15.10 0.71
CA MET A 75 10.02 14.05 0.25
C MET A 75 8.85 13.91 1.23
N ILE A 76 7.63 14.02 0.74
CA ILE A 76 6.44 13.76 1.54
C ILE A 76 6.29 12.26 1.73
N VAL A 77 6.05 11.85 2.97
CA VAL A 77 5.73 10.47 3.36
C VAL A 77 4.63 10.46 4.43
N ILE A 78 4.00 9.31 4.61
CA ILE A 78 3.07 9.08 5.73
C ILE A 78 3.81 8.30 6.80
N SER A 79 3.69 8.73 8.06
CA SER A 79 4.34 8.11 9.20
C SER A 79 3.91 6.63 9.36
N GLY A 80 4.87 5.76 9.67
CA GLY A 80 4.65 4.32 9.87
C GLY A 80 4.42 3.52 8.58
N THR A 81 4.60 4.12 7.39
CA THR A 81 4.48 3.40 6.12
C THR A 81 5.79 2.76 5.67
N THR A 82 5.68 1.78 4.77
CA THR A 82 6.83 1.16 4.11
C THR A 82 7.68 2.17 3.35
N ALA A 83 7.06 3.23 2.78
CA ALA A 83 7.78 4.31 2.10
C ALA A 83 8.68 5.10 3.05
N GLU A 84 8.20 5.44 4.26
CA GLU A 84 9.02 6.10 5.26
C GLU A 84 10.22 5.22 5.67
N THR A 85 9.96 3.95 5.98
CA THR A 85 11.00 2.99 6.38
C THR A 85 12.05 2.82 5.28
N TYR A 86 11.61 2.57 4.05
CA TYR A 86 12.47 2.35 2.90
C TYR A 86 13.38 3.57 2.63
N LEU A 87 12.81 4.78 2.60
CA LEU A 87 13.58 6.00 2.35
C LEU A 87 14.56 6.28 3.49
N THR A 88 14.16 6.07 4.73
CA THR A 88 15.05 6.27 5.89
C THR A 88 16.26 5.33 5.83
N GLN A 89 16.08 4.10 5.37
CA GLN A 89 17.14 3.09 5.32
C GLN A 89 18.03 3.24 4.08
N ASN A 90 17.46 3.52 2.91
CA ASN A 90 18.17 3.46 1.64
C ASN A 90 18.57 4.85 1.10
N TYR A 91 17.89 5.91 1.55
CA TYR A 91 18.12 7.30 1.13
C TYR A 91 18.16 8.26 2.33
N PRO A 92 19.05 8.04 3.33
CA PRO A 92 19.05 8.80 4.58
C PRO A 92 19.35 10.30 4.39
N ASP A 93 19.92 10.68 3.26
CA ASP A 93 20.24 12.07 2.93
C ASP A 93 19.04 12.85 2.34
N ILE A 94 17.92 12.17 2.06
CA ILE A 94 16.67 12.81 1.59
C ILE A 94 15.88 13.28 2.81
N PRO A 95 15.68 14.60 2.99
CA PRO A 95 14.85 15.08 4.09
C PRO A 95 13.39 14.65 3.90
N LEU A 96 12.80 14.05 4.93
CA LEU A 96 11.40 13.60 4.89
C LEU A 96 10.49 14.63 5.58
N GLN A 97 9.37 14.94 4.92
CA GLN A 97 8.24 15.66 5.49
C GLN A 97 7.13 14.65 5.80
N LYS A 98 6.93 14.38 7.11
CA LYS A 98 6.06 13.29 7.58
C LYS A 98 4.67 13.81 7.91
N TYR A 99 3.66 13.09 7.47
CA TYR A 99 2.24 13.36 7.73
C TYR A 99 1.56 12.14 8.37
N ASP A 100 0.48 12.37 9.10
CA ASP A 100 -0.22 11.31 9.83
C ASP A 100 -1.34 10.65 9.02
N SER A 101 -1.67 11.19 7.83
CA SER A 101 -2.75 10.66 6.99
C SER A 101 -2.57 10.94 5.51
N TYR A 102 -3.23 10.14 4.68
CA TYR A 102 -3.29 10.34 3.22
C TYR A 102 -3.86 11.72 2.87
N ALA A 103 -4.91 12.15 3.56
CA ALA A 103 -5.54 13.43 3.28
C ALA A 103 -4.60 14.62 3.48
N THR A 104 -3.79 14.59 4.55
CA THR A 104 -2.81 15.64 4.84
C THR A 104 -1.62 15.60 3.89
N ALA A 105 -1.14 14.41 3.50
CA ALA A 105 -0.09 14.24 2.50
C ALA A 105 -0.52 14.74 1.11
N LYS A 106 -1.73 14.36 0.66
CA LYS A 106 -2.33 14.86 -0.59
C LYS A 106 -2.44 16.37 -0.58
N SER A 107 -2.98 16.94 0.49
CA SER A 107 -3.10 18.41 0.63
C SER A 107 -1.74 19.09 0.59
N ALA A 108 -0.70 18.49 1.18
CA ALA A 108 0.66 19.04 1.13
C ALA A 108 1.22 19.03 -0.31
N MET A 109 0.98 17.96 -1.08
CA MET A 109 1.35 17.92 -2.51
C MET A 109 0.65 19.03 -3.29
N GLU A 110 -0.66 19.20 -3.13
CA GLU A 110 -1.46 20.23 -3.82
C GLU A 110 -1.05 21.66 -3.44
N ASN A 111 -0.47 21.85 -2.24
CA ASN A 111 0.02 23.13 -1.75
C ASN A 111 1.52 23.36 -2.00
N GLY A 112 2.11 22.70 -2.98
CA GLY A 112 3.47 22.95 -3.45
C GLY A 112 4.50 21.92 -2.98
N GLY A 113 4.08 20.74 -2.58
CA GLY A 113 4.96 19.61 -2.31
C GLY A 113 5.81 19.25 -3.53
N VAL A 114 7.08 18.91 -3.31
CA VAL A 114 8.04 18.60 -4.38
C VAL A 114 7.85 17.17 -4.90
N ALA A 115 7.65 16.23 -4.01
CA ALA A 115 7.38 14.84 -4.33
C ALA A 115 6.75 14.11 -3.15
N TRP A 116 5.97 13.08 -3.46
CA TRP A 116 5.35 12.19 -2.47
C TRP A 116 5.65 10.73 -2.81
N ALA A 117 6.24 10.03 -1.86
CA ALA A 117 6.49 8.59 -1.94
C ALA A 117 5.45 7.83 -1.11
N ASN A 118 4.85 6.82 -1.72
CA ASN A 118 3.89 5.91 -1.10
C ASN A 118 3.78 4.63 -1.94
N ASP A 119 2.84 3.74 -1.60
CA ASP A 119 2.49 2.62 -2.46
C ASP A 119 2.17 3.14 -3.87
N ASN A 120 2.63 2.42 -4.89
CA ASN A 120 2.44 2.83 -6.28
C ASN A 120 0.95 2.99 -6.63
N THR A 121 0.08 2.18 -6.06
CA THR A 121 -1.38 2.29 -6.20
C THR A 121 -1.90 3.65 -5.73
N GLU A 122 -1.41 4.15 -4.61
CA GLU A 122 -1.83 5.44 -4.06
C GLU A 122 -1.34 6.62 -4.90
N VAL A 123 -0.08 6.58 -5.32
CA VAL A 123 0.48 7.68 -6.14
C VAL A 123 -0.09 7.67 -7.57
N ILE A 124 -0.42 6.50 -8.13
CA ILE A 124 -1.11 6.39 -9.43
C ILE A 124 -2.53 6.93 -9.30
N ALA A 125 -3.28 6.54 -8.26
CA ALA A 125 -4.62 7.05 -8.02
C ALA A 125 -4.64 8.56 -7.80
N PHE A 126 -3.63 9.10 -7.10
CA PHE A 126 -3.48 10.55 -6.97
C PHE A 126 -3.25 11.22 -8.33
N ALA A 127 -2.30 10.73 -9.13
CA ALA A 127 -1.98 11.31 -10.43
C ALA A 127 -3.16 11.21 -11.40
N SER A 128 -3.92 10.11 -11.40
CA SER A 128 -5.11 9.96 -12.25
C SER A 128 -6.18 11.02 -11.99
N GLN A 129 -6.31 11.47 -10.75
CA GLN A 129 -7.26 12.50 -10.33
C GLN A 129 -6.68 13.93 -10.42
N ASN A 130 -5.37 14.08 -10.59
CA ASN A 130 -4.66 15.35 -10.57
C ASN A 130 -3.72 15.47 -11.79
N PRO A 131 -4.23 15.92 -12.97
CA PRO A 131 -3.48 15.91 -14.25
C PRO A 131 -2.21 16.78 -14.28
N ALA A 132 -1.93 17.55 -13.24
CA ALA A 132 -0.70 18.34 -13.10
C ALA A 132 0.45 17.58 -12.43
N TYR A 133 0.25 16.27 -12.16
CA TYR A 133 1.21 15.42 -11.48
C TYR A 133 1.46 14.14 -12.26
N THR A 134 2.71 13.69 -12.24
CA THR A 134 3.16 12.46 -12.92
C THR A 134 3.85 11.55 -11.92
N VAL A 135 3.55 10.25 -12.01
CA VAL A 135 4.32 9.21 -11.33
C VAL A 135 5.61 8.99 -12.11
N GLY A 136 6.67 9.63 -11.68
CA GLY A 136 7.97 9.56 -12.35
C GLY A 136 8.77 8.32 -11.99
N ILE A 137 8.51 7.72 -10.82
CA ILE A 137 9.06 6.44 -10.37
C ILE A 137 7.88 5.53 -10.03
N PRO A 138 7.48 4.60 -10.92
CA PRO A 138 6.35 3.70 -10.69
C PRO A 138 6.70 2.48 -9.83
N SER A 139 7.99 2.19 -9.66
CA SER A 139 8.49 1.09 -8.83
C SER A 139 9.83 1.49 -8.22
N LEU A 140 9.86 1.62 -6.90
CA LEU A 140 11.03 1.94 -6.10
C LEU A 140 11.26 0.80 -5.10
N GLY A 141 12.45 0.18 -5.16
CA GLY A 141 12.78 -1.00 -4.36
C GLY A 141 12.22 -2.29 -4.94
N SER A 142 12.02 -3.29 -4.07
CA SER A 142 11.41 -4.57 -4.43
C SER A 142 9.89 -4.47 -4.52
N GLN A 143 9.29 -5.44 -5.20
CA GLN A 143 7.85 -5.67 -5.13
C GLN A 143 7.52 -6.42 -3.85
N ASP A 144 6.49 -5.93 -3.15
CA ASP A 144 5.90 -6.54 -1.97
C ASP A 144 4.48 -7.05 -2.28
N THR A 145 3.80 -7.59 -1.29
CA THR A 145 2.40 -8.03 -1.41
C THR A 145 1.53 -7.40 -0.34
N ILE A 146 0.24 -7.30 -0.64
CA ILE A 146 -0.80 -6.91 0.30
C ILE A 146 -1.61 -8.14 0.67
N ALA A 147 -1.83 -8.33 1.96
CA ALA A 147 -2.58 -9.46 2.47
C ALA A 147 -3.47 -9.06 3.65
N PRO A 148 -4.57 -9.81 3.88
CA PRO A 148 -5.33 -9.70 5.11
C PRO A 148 -4.48 -10.11 6.31
N ALA A 149 -4.68 -9.48 7.47
CA ALA A 149 -3.97 -9.81 8.69
C ALA A 149 -4.93 -10.06 9.86
N VAL A 150 -4.57 -11.03 10.70
CA VAL A 150 -5.31 -11.40 11.91
C VAL A 150 -4.40 -11.33 13.13
N SER A 151 -4.98 -11.34 14.32
CA SER A 151 -4.21 -11.43 15.56
C SER A 151 -3.28 -12.63 15.56
N LYS A 152 -2.08 -12.46 16.06
CA LYS A 152 -1.07 -13.53 16.18
C LYS A 152 -1.63 -14.77 16.85
N GLY A 153 -1.45 -15.92 16.22
CA GLY A 153 -1.94 -17.22 16.72
C GLY A 153 -3.44 -17.50 16.49
N ASN A 154 -4.17 -16.64 15.80
CA ASN A 154 -5.57 -16.91 15.44
C ASN A 154 -5.67 -17.81 14.20
N GLU A 155 -5.14 -19.03 14.31
CA GLU A 155 -5.06 -20.00 13.20
C GLU A 155 -6.43 -20.35 12.61
N THR A 156 -7.49 -20.35 13.43
CA THR A 156 -8.84 -20.69 12.96
C THR A 156 -9.34 -19.67 11.94
N LEU A 157 -9.20 -18.38 12.23
CA LEU A 157 -9.62 -17.32 11.32
C LEU A 157 -8.67 -17.23 10.12
N LEU A 158 -7.36 -17.35 10.36
CA LEU A 158 -6.34 -17.35 9.31
C LEU A 158 -6.60 -18.43 8.25
N ASN A 159 -6.85 -19.66 8.69
CA ASN A 159 -7.14 -20.78 7.79
C ASN A 159 -8.45 -20.56 7.02
N ALA A 160 -9.49 -20.05 7.68
CA ALA A 160 -10.76 -19.74 7.01
C ALA A 160 -10.59 -18.69 5.91
N ILE A 161 -9.80 -17.63 6.16
CA ILE A 161 -9.49 -16.59 5.16
C ILE A 161 -8.68 -17.17 4.00
N ASN A 162 -7.65 -17.98 4.30
CA ASN A 162 -6.83 -18.63 3.29
C ASN A 162 -7.63 -19.57 2.39
N ASP A 163 -8.55 -20.34 2.96
CA ASP A 163 -9.42 -21.24 2.21
C ASP A 163 -10.38 -20.46 1.31
N GLU A 164 -10.90 -19.32 1.77
CA GLU A 164 -11.75 -18.44 0.98
C GLU A 164 -10.96 -17.78 -0.17
N ILE A 165 -9.76 -17.24 0.07
CA ILE A 165 -8.92 -16.66 -0.98
C ILE A 165 -8.64 -17.69 -2.08
N LYS A 166 -8.29 -18.94 -1.70
CA LYS A 166 -8.09 -20.03 -2.67
C LYS A 166 -9.37 -20.40 -3.43
N ALA A 167 -10.52 -20.37 -2.78
CA ALA A 167 -11.79 -20.65 -3.41
C ALA A 167 -12.15 -19.57 -4.44
N LEU A 168 -12.02 -18.31 -4.06
CA LEU A 168 -12.22 -17.15 -4.93
C LEU A 168 -11.25 -17.17 -6.13
N GLY A 169 -9.99 -17.55 -5.92
CA GLY A 169 -9.01 -17.67 -6.99
C GLY A 169 -9.39 -18.70 -8.06
N LYS A 170 -10.08 -19.81 -7.70
CA LYS A 170 -10.59 -20.76 -8.69
C LYS A 170 -11.68 -20.20 -9.59
N GLU A 171 -12.32 -19.13 -9.15
CA GLU A 171 -13.38 -18.43 -9.89
C GLU A 171 -12.84 -17.21 -10.65
N ASN A 172 -11.52 -16.96 -10.59
CA ASN A 172 -10.87 -15.77 -11.16
C ASN A 172 -11.47 -14.45 -10.59
N PHE A 173 -11.79 -14.49 -9.30
CA PHE A 173 -12.53 -13.41 -8.64
C PHE A 173 -11.73 -12.10 -8.59
N PHE A 174 -10.43 -12.16 -8.25
CA PHE A 174 -9.64 -10.96 -8.04
C PHE A 174 -9.39 -10.18 -9.34
N HIS A 175 -9.22 -10.85 -10.48
CA HIS A 175 -9.19 -10.19 -11.78
C HIS A 175 -10.55 -9.60 -12.14
N ALA A 176 -11.63 -10.35 -11.96
CA ALA A 176 -12.98 -9.84 -12.23
C ALA A 176 -13.33 -8.63 -11.34
N ASP A 177 -12.88 -8.62 -10.09
CA ASP A 177 -13.07 -7.48 -9.18
C ASP A 177 -12.22 -6.28 -9.60
N TYR A 178 -10.97 -6.50 -10.06
CA TYR A 178 -10.14 -5.45 -10.64
C TYR A 178 -10.82 -4.81 -11.86
N GLU A 179 -11.29 -5.62 -12.80
CA GLU A 179 -12.01 -5.13 -13.99
C GLU A 179 -13.25 -4.30 -13.61
N ALA A 180 -14.00 -4.73 -12.60
CA ALA A 180 -15.22 -4.08 -12.17
C ALA A 180 -15.01 -2.79 -11.36
N THR A 181 -13.90 -2.67 -10.63
CA THR A 181 -13.74 -1.62 -9.60
C THR A 181 -12.49 -0.76 -9.75
N LEU A 182 -11.42 -1.25 -10.37
CA LEU A 182 -10.11 -0.60 -10.38
C LEU A 182 -9.65 -0.10 -11.75
N VAL A 183 -10.18 -0.62 -12.84
CA VAL A 183 -9.79 -0.24 -14.21
C VAL A 183 -9.95 1.25 -14.48
N ASP A 184 -10.99 1.88 -13.97
CA ASP A 184 -11.21 3.33 -14.15
C ASP A 184 -10.10 4.17 -13.49
N THR A 185 -9.43 3.63 -12.48
CA THR A 185 -8.37 4.34 -11.74
C THR A 185 -6.97 4.00 -12.26
N TYR A 186 -6.71 2.72 -12.53
CA TYR A 186 -5.37 2.21 -12.85
C TYR A 186 -5.18 1.86 -14.33
N GLY A 187 -6.27 1.64 -15.07
CA GLY A 187 -6.23 1.10 -16.43
C GLY A 187 -6.05 -0.41 -16.47
N THR A 188 -6.17 -0.99 -17.66
CA THR A 188 -6.01 -2.44 -17.88
C THR A 188 -4.55 -2.89 -17.85
N ASP A 189 -3.60 -1.99 -18.11
CA ASP A 189 -2.18 -2.33 -18.22
C ASP A 189 -1.54 -2.74 -16.87
N TYR A 190 -2.15 -2.38 -15.75
CA TYR A 190 -1.66 -2.72 -14.41
C TYR A 190 -2.29 -3.99 -13.82
N GLU A 191 -3.33 -4.54 -14.43
CA GLU A 191 -4.10 -5.66 -13.88
C GLU A 191 -3.22 -6.86 -13.55
N ASP A 192 -2.53 -7.43 -14.54
CA ASP A 192 -1.65 -8.60 -14.37
C ASP A 192 -0.50 -8.36 -13.37
N SER A 193 -0.08 -7.11 -13.20
CA SER A 193 1.01 -6.75 -12.29
C SER A 193 0.54 -6.54 -10.85
N LEU A 194 -0.70 -6.11 -10.66
CA LEU A 194 -1.26 -5.81 -9.34
C LEU A 194 -2.02 -6.99 -8.74
N VAL A 195 -2.77 -7.75 -9.54
CA VAL A 195 -3.63 -8.82 -9.03
C VAL A 195 -2.82 -10.05 -8.64
N VAL A 196 -3.13 -10.62 -7.47
CA VAL A 196 -2.65 -11.93 -7.02
C VAL A 196 -3.86 -12.85 -6.90
N GLU A 197 -4.01 -13.75 -7.87
CA GLU A 197 -5.15 -14.66 -7.92
C GLU A 197 -4.93 -15.85 -6.99
N GLY A 198 -5.88 -16.11 -6.08
CA GLY A 198 -5.86 -17.28 -5.18
C GLY A 198 -4.68 -17.32 -4.19
N GLY A 199 -3.96 -16.23 -4.00
CA GLY A 199 -2.78 -16.16 -3.15
C GLY A 199 -1.51 -16.70 -3.80
N GLU A 200 -1.52 -16.98 -5.10
CA GLU A 200 -0.36 -17.49 -5.84
C GLU A 200 0.49 -16.30 -6.33
N THR A 201 1.57 -16.00 -5.61
CA THR A 201 2.57 -15.04 -6.08
C THR A 201 3.45 -15.69 -7.12
N SER A 202 3.66 -15.01 -8.26
CA SER A 202 4.68 -15.43 -9.22
C SER A 202 6.03 -15.47 -8.49
N ALA A 203 6.67 -16.64 -8.46
CA ALA A 203 8.02 -16.75 -7.93
C ALA A 203 8.94 -15.84 -8.76
N GLN A 204 9.52 -14.84 -8.08
CA GLN A 204 10.58 -14.01 -8.66
C GLN A 204 11.88 -14.76 -8.76
#